data_ffd1048a7f4cafe4b21b4c91be8dae3a
#
_entry.id   ffd1048a7f4cafe4b21b4c91be8dae3a
#
_cell.length_a   1.000
_cell.length_b   1.000
_cell.length_c   1.000
_cell.angle_alpha   90.00
_cell.angle_beta   90.00
_cell.angle_gamma   90.00
#
_symmetry.space_group_name_H-M   'P 1'
#
loop_
_entity.id
_entity.type
_entity.pdbx_description
1 polymer ?
#
loop_
_entity_poly.entity_id
_entity_poly.type
_entity_poly.pdbx_seq_one_letter_code
_entity_poly.pdbx_strand_id
1 'polypeptide(L)'
;MSDSQEYTKKELEHKFAQDFSNITFPQLAEIYFSEYDFNRSRLVCEIGLKHVPNNFEGQYVLAKIELIEGNTIKAERILKKIFKSNKSFYKAIKLLIEVRDSLDRSKIETKKIVDILLSQSPDDIFAHQWLKEQENDLPQTTNDSKVEIFNVNPNILSVTFYEILKSQRYYKQAYNVLNDLNNTKKIDASFYKQELNVISELNNK
;
A
#
# COMPACT_ATOMS: atom_id res chain seq x y z
N MET A 1 7.77 -31.92 14.00
CA MET A 1 8.56 -30.85 14.62
C MET A 1 9.75 -30.63 13.72
N SER A 2 9.72 -29.63 12.86
CA SER A 2 10.86 -29.29 11.99
C SER A 2 11.77 -28.38 12.81
N ASP A 3 12.95 -28.88 13.16
CA ASP A 3 14.05 -28.08 13.67
C ASP A 3 14.32 -26.94 12.66
N SER A 4 13.86 -25.74 12.96
CA SER A 4 14.23 -24.55 12.24
C SER A 4 15.67 -24.24 12.60
N GLN A 5 16.61 -24.81 11.84
CA GLN A 5 18.02 -24.51 12.00
C GLN A 5 18.22 -23.03 11.70
N GLU A 6 18.42 -22.23 12.74
CA GLU A 6 18.67 -20.80 12.64
C GLU A 6 20.12 -20.61 12.18
N TYR A 7 20.29 -20.33 10.89
CA TYR A 7 21.60 -20.08 10.30
C TYR A 7 22.07 -18.66 10.60
N THR A 8 23.35 -18.51 10.90
CA THR A 8 23.97 -17.20 10.99
C THR A 8 24.06 -16.54 9.61
N LYS A 9 24.13 -15.21 9.57
CA LYS A 9 24.31 -14.46 8.32
C LYS A 9 25.48 -14.97 7.48
N LYS A 10 26.64 -15.22 8.13
CA LYS A 10 27.84 -15.73 7.43
C LYS A 10 27.65 -17.11 6.81
N GLU A 11 26.90 -17.99 7.47
CA GLU A 11 26.58 -19.30 6.93
C GLU A 11 25.64 -19.20 5.73
N LEU A 12 24.66 -18.30 5.78
CA LEU A 12 23.77 -18.04 4.64
C LEU A 12 24.51 -17.43 3.47
N GLU A 13 25.40 -16.47 3.71
CA GLU A 13 26.27 -15.88 2.67
C GLU A 13 27.13 -16.96 2.02
N HIS A 14 27.73 -17.84 2.81
CA HIS A 14 28.57 -18.92 2.29
C HIS A 14 27.76 -19.93 1.46
N LYS A 15 26.61 -20.36 1.95
CA LYS A 15 25.70 -21.28 1.23
C LYS A 15 25.22 -20.67 -0.09
N PHE A 16 24.84 -19.40 -0.07
CA PHE A 16 24.38 -18.70 -1.25
C PHE A 16 25.50 -18.52 -2.28
N ALA A 17 26.73 -18.23 -1.83
CA ALA A 17 27.89 -18.11 -2.72
C ALA A 17 28.28 -19.44 -3.37
N GLN A 18 28.07 -20.58 -2.69
CA GLN A 18 28.31 -21.90 -3.23
C GLN A 18 27.24 -22.37 -4.21
N ASP A 19 25.97 -22.03 -3.92
CA ASP A 19 24.82 -22.43 -4.73
C ASP A 19 23.73 -21.36 -4.72
N PHE A 20 23.59 -20.64 -5.81
CA PHE A 20 22.57 -19.61 -6.00
C PHE A 20 21.13 -20.16 -6.09
N SER A 21 20.97 -21.47 -6.28
CA SER A 21 19.68 -22.15 -6.23
C SER A 21 19.26 -22.54 -4.80
N ASN A 22 20.11 -22.28 -3.81
CA ASN A 22 19.85 -22.63 -2.44
C ASN A 22 18.57 -21.93 -1.93
N ILE A 23 17.60 -22.74 -1.47
CA ILE A 23 16.27 -22.28 -1.04
C ILE A 23 16.30 -21.36 0.18
N THR A 24 17.45 -21.22 0.85
CA THR A 24 17.60 -20.32 2.02
C THR A 24 17.93 -18.87 1.64
N PHE A 25 18.11 -18.55 0.34
CA PHE A 25 18.39 -17.17 -0.09
C PHE A 25 17.38 -16.11 0.43
N PRO A 26 16.08 -16.41 0.61
CA PRO A 26 15.16 -15.41 1.16
C PRO A 26 15.49 -15.01 2.60
N GLN A 27 16.04 -15.96 3.39
CA GLN A 27 16.49 -15.66 4.76
C GLN A 27 17.65 -14.66 4.75
N LEU A 28 18.62 -14.87 3.85
CA LEU A 28 19.74 -13.93 3.67
C LEU A 28 19.25 -12.56 3.19
N ALA A 29 18.33 -12.54 2.23
CA ALA A 29 17.73 -11.31 1.73
C ALA A 29 16.96 -10.56 2.84
N GLU A 30 16.24 -11.28 3.71
CA GLU A 30 15.52 -10.71 4.85
C GLU A 30 16.47 -10.11 5.89
N ILE A 31 17.62 -10.75 6.16
CA ILE A 31 18.65 -10.19 7.04
C ILE A 31 19.18 -8.86 6.48
N TYR A 32 19.55 -8.82 5.20
CA TYR A 32 20.00 -7.57 4.58
C TYR A 32 18.89 -6.51 4.59
N PHE A 33 17.64 -6.90 4.36
CA PHE A 33 16.50 -5.99 4.44
C PHE A 33 16.35 -5.38 5.85
N SER A 34 16.47 -6.20 6.90
CA SER A 34 16.38 -5.74 8.31
C SER A 34 17.56 -4.85 8.72
N GLU A 35 18.71 -5.00 8.07
CA GLU A 35 19.89 -4.14 8.24
C GLU A 35 19.84 -2.87 7.37
N TYR A 36 18.72 -2.61 6.67
CA TYR A 36 18.53 -1.50 5.73
C TYR A 36 19.47 -1.54 4.51
N ASP A 37 20.13 -2.67 4.23
CA ASP A 37 20.93 -2.88 3.04
C ASP A 37 20.05 -3.42 1.89
N PHE A 38 19.20 -2.53 1.38
CA PHE A 38 18.24 -2.87 0.33
C PHE A 38 18.92 -3.29 -0.98
N ASN A 39 20.11 -2.76 -1.26
CA ASN A 39 20.88 -3.12 -2.45
C ASN A 39 21.31 -4.59 -2.44
N ARG A 40 21.92 -5.06 -1.34
CA ARG A 40 22.30 -6.47 -1.20
C ARG A 40 21.07 -7.36 -1.08
N SER A 41 20.04 -6.94 -0.35
CA SER A 41 18.78 -7.68 -0.27
C SER A 41 18.17 -7.91 -1.66
N ARG A 42 18.11 -6.87 -2.50
CA ARG A 42 17.63 -6.94 -3.88
C ARG A 42 18.49 -7.90 -4.72
N LEU A 43 19.78 -7.74 -4.67
CA LEU A 43 20.71 -8.58 -5.45
C LEU A 43 20.55 -10.07 -5.12
N VAL A 44 20.46 -10.42 -3.84
CA VAL A 44 20.22 -11.80 -3.39
C VAL A 44 18.88 -12.32 -3.91
N CYS A 45 17.80 -11.52 -3.82
CA CYS A 45 16.50 -11.90 -4.37
C CYS A 45 16.55 -12.11 -5.89
N GLU A 46 17.15 -11.19 -6.64
CA GLU A 46 17.21 -11.28 -8.10
C GLU A 46 18.02 -12.49 -8.59
N ILE A 47 19.16 -12.76 -7.96
CA ILE A 47 19.96 -13.93 -8.28
C ILE A 47 19.20 -15.21 -7.89
N GLY A 48 18.72 -15.32 -6.66
CA GLY A 48 18.01 -16.50 -6.18
C GLY A 48 16.75 -16.80 -7.00
N LEU A 49 15.96 -15.78 -7.35
CA LEU A 49 14.74 -15.94 -8.15
C LEU A 49 15.02 -16.28 -9.63
N LYS A 50 16.21 -16.02 -10.18
CA LYS A 50 16.58 -16.54 -11.49
C LYS A 50 16.72 -18.06 -11.50
N HIS A 51 17.18 -18.64 -10.38
CA HIS A 51 17.35 -20.09 -10.23
C HIS A 51 16.10 -20.77 -9.67
N VAL A 52 15.38 -20.09 -8.75
CA VAL A 52 14.15 -20.61 -8.11
C VAL A 52 12.99 -19.60 -8.28
N PRO A 53 12.43 -19.48 -9.49
CA PRO A 53 11.44 -18.43 -9.81
C PRO A 53 10.17 -18.46 -8.98
N ASN A 54 9.79 -19.62 -8.44
CA ASN A 54 8.57 -19.83 -7.66
C ASN A 54 8.80 -19.80 -6.14
N ASN A 55 9.94 -19.30 -5.68
CA ASN A 55 10.15 -19.08 -4.25
C ASN A 55 9.35 -17.89 -3.79
N PHE A 56 8.23 -18.14 -3.07
CA PHE A 56 7.29 -17.10 -2.63
C PHE A 56 7.89 -16.17 -1.58
N GLU A 57 8.76 -16.67 -0.70
CA GLU A 57 9.42 -15.83 0.30
C GLU A 57 10.40 -14.85 -0.35
N GLY A 58 11.20 -15.30 -1.32
CA GLY A 58 12.08 -14.42 -2.09
C GLY A 58 11.29 -13.37 -2.89
N GLN A 59 10.18 -13.76 -3.52
CA GLN A 59 9.28 -12.81 -4.18
C GLN A 59 8.68 -11.81 -3.19
N TYR A 60 8.33 -12.25 -1.98
CA TYR A 60 7.77 -11.38 -0.94
C TYR A 60 8.79 -10.35 -0.44
N VAL A 61 10.05 -10.76 -0.19
CA VAL A 61 11.13 -9.82 0.15
C VAL A 61 11.34 -8.80 -0.97
N LEU A 62 11.35 -9.25 -2.23
CA LEU A 62 11.47 -8.36 -3.37
C LEU A 62 10.30 -7.36 -3.44
N ALA A 63 9.07 -7.78 -3.15
CA ALA A 63 7.92 -6.87 -3.10
C ALA A 63 8.07 -5.81 -2.00
N LYS A 64 8.61 -6.17 -0.82
CA LYS A 64 8.91 -5.20 0.25
C LYS A 64 9.95 -4.16 -0.20
N ILE A 65 11.00 -4.59 -0.90
CA ILE A 65 12.03 -3.70 -1.45
C ILE A 65 11.41 -2.73 -2.45
N GLU A 66 10.55 -3.23 -3.36
CA GLU A 66 9.85 -2.36 -4.33
C GLU A 66 8.99 -1.30 -3.62
N LEU A 67 8.37 -1.63 -2.47
CA LEU A 67 7.61 -0.66 -1.68
C LEU A 67 8.50 0.43 -1.06
N ILE A 68 9.65 0.04 -0.48
CA ILE A 68 10.61 1.00 0.09
C ILE A 68 11.13 1.97 -0.97
N GLU A 69 11.31 1.51 -2.22
CA GLU A 69 11.75 2.32 -3.35
C GLU A 69 10.61 3.14 -4.01
N GLY A 70 9.39 3.04 -3.48
CA GLY A 70 8.22 3.76 -4.02
C GLY A 70 7.59 3.11 -5.25
N ASN A 71 8.04 1.93 -5.65
CA ASN A 71 7.54 1.19 -6.81
C ASN A 71 6.27 0.38 -6.50
N THR A 72 5.25 1.02 -5.91
CA THR A 72 4.05 0.36 -5.36
C THR A 72 3.31 -0.51 -6.39
N ILE A 73 3.24 -0.08 -7.66
CA ILE A 73 2.59 -0.86 -8.72
C ILE A 73 3.36 -2.15 -9.03
N LYS A 74 4.71 -2.12 -8.97
CA LYS A 74 5.51 -3.34 -9.16
C LYS A 74 5.32 -4.30 -7.99
N ALA A 75 5.30 -3.79 -6.76
CA ALA A 75 5.02 -4.56 -5.56
C ALA A 75 3.65 -5.24 -5.65
N GLU A 76 2.59 -4.51 -6.03
CA GLU A 76 1.26 -5.08 -6.26
C GLU A 76 1.30 -6.25 -7.25
N ARG A 77 2.03 -6.09 -8.36
CA ARG A 77 2.15 -7.14 -9.39
C ARG A 77 2.80 -8.41 -8.84
N ILE A 78 3.87 -8.26 -8.07
CA ILE A 78 4.58 -9.41 -7.43
C ILE A 78 3.65 -10.09 -6.43
N LEU A 79 3.00 -9.33 -5.54
CA LEU A 79 2.09 -9.86 -4.53
C LEU A 79 0.87 -10.55 -5.14
N LYS A 80 0.30 -10.02 -6.22
CA LYS A 80 -0.76 -10.68 -6.99
C LYS A 80 -0.31 -12.01 -7.58
N LYS A 81 0.94 -12.11 -8.06
CA LYS A 81 1.51 -13.36 -8.57
C LYS A 81 1.62 -14.39 -7.44
N ILE A 82 2.13 -13.99 -6.28
CA ILE A 82 2.18 -14.87 -5.09
C ILE A 82 0.78 -15.35 -4.72
N PHE A 83 -0.18 -14.45 -4.58
CA PHE A 83 -1.56 -14.76 -4.21
C PHE A 83 -2.24 -15.75 -5.17
N LYS A 84 -2.01 -15.62 -6.49
CA LYS A 84 -2.54 -16.55 -7.49
C LYS A 84 -1.99 -17.97 -7.33
N SER A 85 -0.70 -18.09 -6.97
CA SER A 85 0.00 -19.38 -6.87
C SER A 85 -0.07 -20.00 -5.48
N ASN A 86 -0.14 -19.20 -4.43
CA ASN A 86 -0.19 -19.65 -3.03
C ASN A 86 -1.13 -18.76 -2.20
N LYS A 87 -2.37 -19.20 -2.08
CA LYS A 87 -3.40 -18.50 -1.28
C LYS A 87 -3.22 -18.67 0.23
N SER A 88 -2.29 -19.50 0.70
CA SER A 88 -2.02 -19.71 2.12
C SER A 88 -0.81 -18.90 2.62
N PHE A 89 -0.19 -18.08 1.77
CA PHE A 89 0.92 -17.24 2.19
C PHE A 89 0.42 -15.93 2.80
N TYR A 90 -0.06 -16.00 4.04
CA TYR A 90 -0.78 -14.92 4.74
C TYR A 90 -0.06 -13.58 4.75
N LYS A 91 1.28 -13.58 4.94
CA LYS A 91 2.08 -12.34 4.94
C LYS A 91 1.92 -11.55 3.63
N ALA A 92 1.98 -12.26 2.50
CA ALA A 92 1.83 -11.61 1.19
C ALA A 92 0.40 -11.18 0.92
N ILE A 93 -0.60 -11.91 1.42
CA ILE A 93 -2.02 -11.55 1.28
C ILE A 93 -2.32 -10.25 2.03
N LYS A 94 -1.88 -10.13 3.28
CA LYS A 94 -2.05 -8.92 4.08
C LYS A 94 -1.39 -7.72 3.43
N LEU A 95 -0.12 -7.87 3.01
CA LEU A 95 0.60 -6.81 2.32
C LEU A 95 -0.06 -6.44 0.98
N LEU A 96 -0.65 -7.41 0.25
CA LEU A 96 -1.40 -7.14 -0.98
C LEU A 96 -2.64 -6.28 -0.70
N ILE A 97 -3.37 -6.55 0.38
CA ILE A 97 -4.55 -5.76 0.77
C ILE A 97 -4.12 -4.32 1.08
N GLU A 98 -3.09 -4.12 1.91
CA GLU A 98 -2.55 -2.80 2.26
C GLU A 98 -2.09 -2.01 1.02
N VAL A 99 -1.36 -2.67 0.11
CA VAL A 99 -0.89 -2.06 -1.14
C VAL A 99 -2.06 -1.69 -2.04
N ARG A 100 -3.11 -2.52 -2.12
CA ARG A 100 -4.30 -2.22 -2.91
C ARG A 100 -5.07 -1.03 -2.35
N ASP A 101 -5.14 -0.90 -1.03
CA ASP A 101 -5.77 0.25 -0.38
C ASP A 101 -4.96 1.53 -0.62
N SER A 102 -3.63 1.48 -0.49
CA SER A 102 -2.76 2.62 -0.78
C SER A 102 -2.81 3.08 -2.24
N LEU A 103 -3.16 2.19 -3.17
CA LEU A 103 -3.35 2.48 -4.59
C LEU A 103 -4.81 2.82 -4.96
N ASP A 104 -5.69 2.95 -3.99
CA ASP A 104 -7.12 3.19 -4.18
C ASP A 104 -7.77 2.20 -5.17
N ARG A 105 -7.41 0.91 -5.04
CA ARG A 105 -7.97 -0.15 -5.87
C ARG A 105 -9.40 -0.48 -5.45
N SER A 106 -10.16 -1.09 -6.38
CA SER A 106 -11.54 -1.51 -6.14
C SER A 106 -11.70 -2.26 -4.81
N LYS A 107 -12.49 -1.69 -3.90
CA LYS A 107 -12.80 -2.27 -2.58
C LYS A 107 -13.52 -3.62 -2.72
N ILE A 108 -14.38 -3.77 -3.74
CA ILE A 108 -15.10 -5.02 -4.03
C ILE A 108 -14.11 -6.15 -4.35
N GLU A 109 -13.10 -5.87 -5.17
CA GLU A 109 -12.08 -6.88 -5.49
C GLU A 109 -11.15 -7.16 -4.31
N THR A 110 -10.80 -6.13 -3.52
CA THR A 110 -9.98 -6.29 -2.31
C THR A 110 -10.73 -7.12 -1.27
N LYS A 111 -12.04 -6.90 -1.11
CA LYS A 111 -12.90 -7.71 -0.22
C LYS A 111 -12.84 -9.21 -0.56
N LYS A 112 -12.84 -9.59 -1.84
CA LYS A 112 -12.69 -11.00 -2.24
C LYS A 112 -11.38 -11.62 -1.74
N ILE A 113 -10.30 -10.83 -1.65
CA ILE A 113 -9.02 -11.29 -1.10
C ILE A 113 -9.12 -11.45 0.41
N VAL A 114 -9.78 -10.51 1.09
CA VAL A 114 -10.05 -10.56 2.54
C VAL A 114 -10.94 -11.78 2.87
N ASP A 115 -11.99 -12.04 2.10
CA ASP A 115 -12.87 -13.20 2.29
C ASP A 115 -12.09 -14.52 2.17
N ILE A 116 -11.12 -14.61 1.25
CA ILE A 116 -10.23 -15.76 1.13
C ILE A 116 -9.33 -15.89 2.38
N LEU A 117 -8.79 -14.79 2.89
CA LEU A 117 -8.00 -14.79 4.12
C LEU A 117 -8.84 -15.30 5.32
N LEU A 118 -10.06 -14.81 5.48
CA LEU A 118 -10.98 -15.24 6.54
C LEU A 118 -11.46 -16.69 6.39
N SER A 119 -11.60 -17.19 5.15
CA SER A 119 -11.95 -18.61 4.94
C SER A 119 -10.88 -19.56 5.46
N GLN A 120 -9.63 -19.11 5.58
CA GLN A 120 -8.49 -19.90 6.05
C GLN A 120 -8.11 -19.57 7.50
N SER A 121 -8.36 -18.35 7.92
CA SER A 121 -8.13 -17.85 9.28
C SER A 121 -9.33 -17.02 9.73
N PRO A 122 -10.40 -17.67 10.23
CA PRO A 122 -11.64 -16.98 10.59
C PRO A 122 -11.47 -15.88 11.66
N ASP A 123 -10.50 -16.04 12.54
CA ASP A 123 -10.23 -15.09 13.63
C ASP A 123 -9.12 -14.07 13.28
N ASP A 124 -8.81 -13.88 12.01
CA ASP A 124 -7.75 -12.94 11.63
C ASP A 124 -8.14 -11.48 11.92
N ILE A 125 -7.47 -10.90 12.90
CA ILE A 125 -7.76 -9.54 13.41
C ILE A 125 -7.63 -8.48 12.32
N PHE A 126 -6.60 -8.58 11.47
CA PHE A 126 -6.38 -7.63 10.38
C PHE A 126 -7.54 -7.66 9.36
N ALA A 127 -7.99 -8.85 8.99
CA ALA A 127 -9.09 -9.00 8.04
C ALA A 127 -10.42 -8.47 8.60
N HIS A 128 -10.72 -8.75 9.86
CA HIS A 128 -11.91 -8.21 10.53
C HIS A 128 -11.85 -6.68 10.69
N GLN A 129 -10.69 -6.15 11.04
CA GLN A 129 -10.50 -4.70 11.13
C GLN A 129 -10.73 -4.04 9.77
N TRP A 130 -10.15 -4.59 8.70
CA TRP A 130 -10.35 -4.08 7.35
C TRP A 130 -11.83 -4.05 6.95
N LEU A 131 -12.61 -5.12 7.22
CA LEU A 131 -14.04 -5.14 6.95
C LEU A 131 -14.80 -4.07 7.72
N LYS A 132 -14.49 -3.91 9.01
CA LYS A 132 -15.11 -2.88 9.86
C LYS A 132 -14.85 -1.46 9.36
N GLU A 133 -13.63 -1.19 8.88
CA GLU A 133 -13.28 0.10 8.28
C GLU A 133 -14.09 0.35 7.01
N GLN A 134 -14.30 -0.67 6.16
CA GLN A 134 -15.12 -0.54 4.96
C GLN A 134 -16.62 -0.36 5.27
N GLU A 135 -17.12 -0.94 6.35
CA GLU A 135 -18.52 -0.74 6.79
C GLU A 135 -18.75 0.69 7.28
N ASN A 136 -17.76 1.30 7.93
CA ASN A 136 -17.81 2.69 8.35
C ASN A 136 -17.69 3.67 7.17
N ASP A 137 -17.05 3.26 6.07
CA ASP A 137 -16.95 4.02 4.82
C ASP A 137 -18.20 3.90 3.92
N LEU A 138 -19.13 2.98 4.23
CA LEU A 138 -20.42 2.96 3.55
C LEU A 138 -21.26 4.15 4.05
N PRO A 139 -21.79 5.00 3.15
CA PRO A 139 -22.70 6.05 3.55
C PRO A 139 -23.88 5.36 4.24
N GLN A 140 -24.04 5.61 5.53
CA GLN A 140 -25.28 5.25 6.23
C GLN A 140 -26.40 5.90 5.43
N THR A 141 -27.30 5.07 4.87
CA THR A 141 -28.52 5.53 4.23
C THR A 141 -29.43 6.14 5.29
N THR A 142 -29.08 7.31 5.75
CA THR A 142 -29.99 8.25 6.36
C THR A 142 -30.14 9.38 5.35
N ASN A 143 -31.36 9.58 4.89
CA ASN A 143 -31.81 10.71 4.08
C ASN A 143 -31.35 12.02 4.74
N ASP A 144 -30.14 12.44 4.40
CA ASP A 144 -29.70 13.82 4.50
C ASP A 144 -28.44 13.95 3.64
N SER A 145 -28.50 14.83 2.67
CA SER A 145 -27.42 15.23 1.78
C SER A 145 -26.23 15.77 2.59
N LYS A 146 -25.42 14.87 3.17
CA LYS A 146 -24.12 15.21 3.74
C LYS A 146 -23.05 15.00 2.67
N VAL A 147 -22.59 16.13 2.16
CA VAL A 147 -21.34 16.29 1.43
C VAL A 147 -20.25 15.48 2.15
N GLU A 148 -19.58 14.56 1.43
CA GLU A 148 -18.40 13.86 1.93
C GLU A 148 -17.38 14.90 2.41
N ILE A 149 -17.21 15.01 3.70
CA ILE A 149 -16.23 15.91 4.30
C ILE A 149 -14.86 15.23 4.14
N PHE A 150 -14.12 15.63 3.12
CA PHE A 150 -12.71 15.31 2.97
C PHE A 150 -11.95 16.03 4.10
N ASN A 151 -11.74 15.34 5.22
CA ASN A 151 -11.04 15.88 6.37
C ASN A 151 -9.53 15.92 6.10
N VAL A 152 -9.03 17.09 5.76
CA VAL A 152 -7.59 17.33 5.60
C VAL A 152 -6.95 17.52 6.98
N ASN A 153 -5.82 16.83 7.21
CA ASN A 153 -5.02 17.08 8.41
C ASN A 153 -4.64 18.58 8.46
N PRO A 154 -4.96 19.32 9.56
CA PRO A 154 -4.70 20.75 9.65
C PRO A 154 -3.24 21.17 9.38
N ASN A 155 -2.28 20.25 9.57
CA ASN A 155 -0.86 20.50 9.35
C ASN A 155 -0.46 20.56 7.87
N ILE A 156 -1.24 19.94 6.97
CA ILE A 156 -1.00 19.96 5.51
C ILE A 156 -1.94 20.91 4.79
N LEU A 157 -2.87 21.53 5.50
CA LEU A 157 -3.82 22.49 4.96
C LEU A 157 -3.11 23.78 4.54
N SER A 158 -2.81 23.92 3.23
CA SER A 158 -2.08 25.02 2.64
C SER A 158 -2.56 25.33 1.22
N VAL A 159 -2.29 26.56 0.75
CA VAL A 159 -2.56 26.96 -0.65
C VAL A 159 -1.81 26.04 -1.62
N THR A 160 -0.59 25.67 -1.31
CA THR A 160 0.20 24.73 -2.12
C THR A 160 -0.51 23.38 -2.28
N PHE A 161 -1.08 22.85 -1.20
CA PHE A 161 -1.83 21.60 -1.26
C PHE A 161 -3.10 21.72 -2.12
N TYR A 162 -3.81 22.85 -2.01
CA TYR A 162 -4.92 23.19 -2.90
C TYR A 162 -4.51 23.19 -4.38
N GLU A 163 -3.41 23.85 -4.72
CA GLU A 163 -2.91 23.93 -6.09
C GLU A 163 -2.49 22.55 -6.65
N ILE A 164 -1.90 21.70 -5.82
CA ILE A 164 -1.56 20.32 -6.20
C ILE A 164 -2.83 19.56 -6.58
N LEU A 165 -3.87 19.59 -5.74
CA LEU A 165 -5.12 18.88 -6.00
C LEU A 165 -5.80 19.41 -7.29
N LYS A 166 -5.80 20.73 -7.49
CA LYS A 166 -6.33 21.37 -8.70
C LYS A 166 -5.58 20.94 -9.96
N SER A 167 -4.24 20.89 -9.91
CA SER A 167 -3.40 20.46 -11.02
C SER A 167 -3.58 18.98 -11.38
N GLN A 168 -3.85 18.15 -10.40
CA GLN A 168 -4.12 16.71 -10.55
C GLN A 168 -5.58 16.40 -10.91
N ARG A 169 -6.42 17.43 -11.14
CA ARG A 169 -7.85 17.33 -11.46
C ARG A 169 -8.71 16.71 -10.36
N TYR A 170 -8.26 16.73 -9.10
CA TYR A 170 -9.07 16.34 -7.93
C TYR A 170 -9.94 17.53 -7.47
N TYR A 171 -10.84 17.99 -8.35
CA TYR A 171 -11.58 19.25 -8.16
C TYR A 171 -12.48 19.25 -6.92
N LYS A 172 -13.14 18.13 -6.60
CA LYS A 172 -13.98 18.01 -5.39
C LYS A 172 -13.14 18.16 -4.11
N GLN A 173 -11.99 17.51 -4.04
CA GLN A 173 -11.07 17.61 -2.92
C GLN A 173 -10.44 18.99 -2.83
N ALA A 174 -10.05 19.59 -3.96
CA ALA A 174 -9.55 20.95 -4.02
C ALA A 174 -10.61 21.97 -3.51
N TYR A 175 -11.87 21.80 -3.88
CA TYR A 175 -12.98 22.62 -3.37
C TYR A 175 -13.09 22.54 -1.84
N ASN A 176 -13.02 21.34 -1.25
CA ASN A 176 -13.08 21.16 0.20
C ASN A 176 -11.90 21.84 0.90
N VAL A 177 -10.67 21.66 0.38
CA VAL A 177 -9.45 22.30 0.90
C VAL A 177 -9.56 23.83 0.82
N LEU A 178 -10.10 24.39 -0.28
CA LEU A 178 -10.31 25.83 -0.42
C LEU A 178 -11.27 26.38 0.63
N ASN A 179 -12.37 25.67 0.92
CA ASN A 179 -13.30 26.04 1.97
C ASN A 179 -12.65 25.98 3.38
N ASP A 180 -11.87 24.93 3.65
CA ASP A 180 -11.17 24.80 4.94
C ASP A 180 -10.12 25.89 5.13
N LEU A 181 -9.41 26.28 4.07
CA LEU A 181 -8.46 27.41 4.08
C LEU A 181 -9.18 28.73 4.42
N ASN A 182 -10.36 28.96 3.83
CA ASN A 182 -11.18 30.13 4.14
C ASN A 182 -11.70 30.11 5.57
N ASN A 183 -12.24 28.98 6.04
CA ASN A 183 -12.77 28.81 7.40
C ASN A 183 -11.68 29.00 8.45
N THR A 184 -10.44 28.57 8.18
CA THR A 184 -9.29 28.73 9.08
C THR A 184 -8.59 30.08 8.91
N LYS A 185 -9.12 31.00 8.06
CA LYS A 185 -8.56 32.32 7.77
C LYS A 185 -7.10 32.29 7.28
N LYS A 186 -6.71 31.21 6.59
CA LYS A 186 -5.36 31.06 5.99
C LYS A 186 -5.25 31.71 4.61
N ILE A 187 -6.36 32.15 4.03
CA ILE A 187 -6.45 32.89 2.77
C ILE A 187 -7.35 34.12 2.93
N ASP A 188 -7.18 35.11 2.09
CA ASP A 188 -8.05 36.28 2.06
C ASP A 188 -9.34 36.03 1.27
N ALA A 189 -10.35 36.88 1.50
CA ALA A 189 -11.67 36.72 0.89
C ALA A 189 -11.65 36.97 -0.64
N SER A 190 -10.69 37.73 -1.16
CA SER A 190 -10.57 38.01 -2.60
C SER A 190 -10.03 36.78 -3.32
N PHE A 191 -8.99 36.16 -2.80
CA PHE A 191 -8.43 34.90 -3.30
C PHE A 191 -9.48 33.79 -3.28
N TYR A 192 -10.18 33.64 -2.13
CA TYR A 192 -11.23 32.63 -2.01
C TYR A 192 -12.32 32.77 -3.08
N LYS A 193 -12.85 33.98 -3.31
CA LYS A 193 -13.90 34.21 -4.33
C LYS A 193 -13.42 33.93 -5.75
N GLN A 194 -12.18 34.31 -6.05
CA GLN A 194 -11.59 34.09 -7.38
C GLN A 194 -11.44 32.59 -7.65
N GLU A 195 -10.82 31.85 -6.73
CA GLU A 195 -10.56 30.42 -6.89
C GLU A 195 -11.84 29.57 -6.81
N LEU A 196 -12.86 30.03 -6.06
CA LEU A 196 -14.16 29.38 -6.00
C LEU A 196 -14.84 29.33 -7.37
N ASN A 197 -14.78 30.43 -8.13
CA ASN A 197 -15.33 30.50 -9.49
C ASN A 197 -14.58 29.55 -10.41
N VAL A 198 -13.24 29.57 -10.37
CA VAL A 198 -12.39 28.68 -11.18
C VAL A 198 -12.68 27.20 -10.91
N ILE A 199 -12.72 26.80 -9.64
CA ILE A 199 -12.91 25.38 -9.29
C ILE A 199 -14.34 24.90 -9.60
N SER A 200 -15.34 25.77 -9.49
CA SER A 200 -16.73 25.43 -9.84
C SER A 200 -16.91 25.21 -11.34
N GLU A 201 -16.26 26.00 -12.19
CA GLU A 201 -16.26 25.82 -13.64
C GLU A 201 -15.55 24.52 -14.06
N LEU A 202 -14.43 24.17 -13.38
CA LEU A 202 -13.66 22.95 -13.67
C LEU A 202 -14.38 21.67 -13.20
N ASN A 203 -15.18 21.75 -12.15
CA ASN A 203 -15.93 20.61 -11.60
C ASN A 203 -17.19 20.28 -12.41
N ASN A 204 -17.66 21.21 -13.25
CA ASN A 204 -18.85 21.04 -14.10
C ASN A 204 -18.51 20.59 -15.54
N LYS A 205 -17.23 20.38 -15.85
CA LYS A 205 -16.73 19.83 -17.13
C LYS A 205 -16.36 18.36 -16.98
#